data_bc237559d4376ca66ac7c6f2d3f5058f
#
_entry.id   bc237559d4376ca66ac7c6f2d3f5058f
#
_cell.length_a   1.000
_cell.length_b   1.000
_cell.length_c   1.000
_cell.angle_alpha   90.00
_cell.angle_beta   90.00
_cell.angle_gamma   90.00
#
_symmetry.space_group_name_H-M   'P 1'
#
loop_
_entity.id
_entity.type
_entity.pdbx_description
1 polymer ?
#
loop_
_entity_poly.entity_id
_entity_poly.type
_entity_poly.pdbx_seq_one_letter_code
_entity_poly.pdbx_strand_id
1 'polypeptide(L)'
;MGDHDLRTTLGAVPIERDVVEVRGPDAVAFLQGQLSQEVADLAPGSSTWALLLQPTGKVDAWLRATRLADDALSLDVEAGFGELVRARLARFKLRTAAELDLTRRSGYAVRGPGAATQVTGGLPAGWPGIEGVDLLAEDLDPSIPRVDRTALDGLRIECGVPLMGAEITEATIPAELGRWLIDASVSFTKGCYTGQELVARIDSRGGNVPRPVRGLLVEGDVAPDGSGVVRDGTEVGTVTSAGRSPALGSIALAVVGRSVVDGTSVELRRPDGSVTAGVVAALPMR
;
A
#
# COMPACT_ATOMS: atom_id res chain seq x y z
N MET A 1 -16.88 -18.31 13.57
CA MET A 1 -15.85 -18.28 12.54
C MET A 1 -14.54 -18.07 13.26
N GLY A 2 -13.59 -19.01 13.17
CA GLY A 2 -12.33 -18.89 13.91
C GLY A 2 -11.49 -17.74 13.33
N ASP A 3 -10.87 -16.94 14.19
CA ASP A 3 -9.92 -15.93 13.79
C ASP A 3 -8.74 -16.60 13.09
N HIS A 4 -8.70 -16.52 11.76
CA HIS A 4 -7.62 -17.08 10.96
C HIS A 4 -6.41 -16.12 11.03
N ASP A 5 -5.33 -16.57 11.64
CA ASP A 5 -4.09 -15.79 11.76
C ASP A 5 -3.16 -16.05 10.57
N LEU A 6 -3.18 -15.14 9.60
CA LEU A 6 -2.33 -15.18 8.42
C LEU A 6 -0.82 -14.96 8.71
N ARG A 7 -0.42 -14.68 9.93
CA ARG A 7 1.01 -14.68 10.32
C ARG A 7 1.54 -16.09 10.52
N THR A 8 0.69 -16.98 11.01
CA THR A 8 1.06 -18.33 11.44
C THR A 8 0.51 -19.43 10.53
N THR A 9 -0.53 -19.12 9.76
CA THR A 9 -1.20 -20.07 8.88
C THR A 9 -1.38 -19.50 7.47
N LEU A 10 -1.22 -20.37 6.47
CA LEU A 10 -1.44 -20.02 5.08
C LEU A 10 -2.92 -19.82 4.80
N GLY A 11 -3.26 -18.76 4.07
CA GLY A 11 -4.63 -18.51 3.64
C GLY A 11 -4.69 -17.59 2.42
N ALA A 12 -5.78 -17.69 1.67
CA ALA A 12 -6.03 -16.95 0.46
C ALA A 12 -7.33 -16.16 0.57
N VAL A 13 -7.28 -14.89 0.18
CA VAL A 13 -8.41 -13.96 0.13
C VAL A 13 -8.64 -13.53 -1.31
N PRO A 14 -9.86 -13.61 -1.86
CA PRO A 14 -10.16 -13.06 -3.17
C PRO A 14 -9.86 -11.56 -3.24
N ILE A 15 -9.21 -11.14 -4.30
CA ILE A 15 -8.92 -9.73 -4.59
C ILE A 15 -9.27 -9.37 -6.03
N GLU A 16 -9.50 -8.08 -6.26
CA GLU A 16 -9.53 -7.49 -7.58
C GLU A 16 -8.44 -6.44 -7.69
N ARG A 17 -7.81 -6.36 -8.87
CA ARG A 17 -6.80 -5.35 -9.19
C ARG A 17 -7.14 -4.73 -10.54
N ASP A 18 -6.96 -3.43 -10.66
CA ASP A 18 -6.90 -2.78 -11.97
C ASP A 18 -5.47 -2.89 -12.49
N VAL A 19 -5.33 -3.27 -13.75
CA VAL A 19 -4.03 -3.49 -14.40
C VAL A 19 -3.93 -2.60 -15.62
N VAL A 20 -2.98 -1.69 -15.63
CA VAL A 20 -2.62 -0.87 -16.79
C VAL A 20 -1.41 -1.52 -17.46
N GLU A 21 -1.61 -2.13 -18.62
CA GLU A 21 -0.51 -2.63 -19.44
C GLU A 21 0.04 -1.50 -20.33
N VAL A 22 1.36 -1.36 -20.33
CA VAL A 22 2.08 -0.36 -21.13
C VAL A 22 2.99 -1.11 -22.09
N ARG A 23 2.73 -1.00 -23.39
CA ARG A 23 3.43 -1.74 -24.45
C ARG A 23 3.94 -0.81 -25.54
N GLY A 24 5.11 -1.11 -26.08
CA GLY A 24 5.70 -0.40 -27.21
C GLY A 24 7.17 -0.07 -27.02
N PRO A 25 7.87 0.33 -28.07
CA PRO A 25 9.32 0.51 -28.05
C PRO A 25 9.80 1.51 -27.00
N ASP A 26 8.96 2.48 -26.62
CA ASP A 26 9.32 3.50 -25.62
C ASP A 26 8.75 3.18 -24.23
N ALA A 27 7.99 2.09 -24.04
CA ALA A 27 7.25 1.82 -22.79
C ALA A 27 8.13 1.82 -21.55
N VAL A 28 9.26 1.14 -21.62
CA VAL A 28 10.21 1.03 -20.49
C VAL A 28 10.84 2.36 -20.13
N ALA A 29 11.38 3.06 -21.13
CA ALA A 29 12.01 4.36 -20.95
C ALA A 29 11.01 5.41 -20.44
N PHE A 30 9.77 5.37 -20.93
CA PHE A 30 8.69 6.23 -20.46
C PHE A 30 8.37 5.96 -18.99
N LEU A 31 8.13 4.70 -18.61
CA LEU A 31 7.81 4.35 -17.22
C LEU A 31 8.98 4.60 -16.27
N GLN A 32 10.22 4.45 -16.75
CA GLN A 32 11.42 4.81 -15.99
C GLN A 32 11.41 6.29 -15.57
N GLY A 33 10.91 7.17 -16.41
CA GLY A 33 10.77 8.61 -16.11
C GLY A 33 9.51 8.99 -15.31
N GLN A 34 8.53 8.08 -15.16
CA GLN A 34 7.28 8.35 -14.46
C GLN A 34 7.20 7.74 -13.06
N LEU A 35 7.84 6.61 -12.83
CA LEU A 35 7.77 5.84 -11.59
C LEU A 35 8.98 6.14 -10.68
N SER A 36 8.76 6.10 -9.38
CA SER A 36 9.80 6.39 -8.38
C SER A 36 10.84 5.27 -8.22
N GLN A 37 10.52 4.03 -8.62
CA GLN A 37 11.42 2.88 -8.50
C GLN A 37 12.09 2.57 -9.84
N GLU A 38 13.26 1.89 -9.78
CA GLU A 38 13.96 1.39 -10.94
C GLU A 38 13.13 0.29 -11.64
N VAL A 39 12.77 0.52 -12.90
CA VAL A 39 11.98 -0.44 -13.70
C VAL A 39 12.66 -0.84 -14.99
N ALA A 40 13.69 -0.11 -15.42
CA ALA A 40 14.41 -0.42 -16.65
C ALA A 40 15.21 -1.73 -16.54
N ASP A 41 15.77 -2.00 -15.38
CA ASP A 41 16.61 -3.17 -15.11
C ASP A 41 15.81 -4.39 -14.62
N LEU A 42 14.47 -4.30 -14.55
CA LEU A 42 13.64 -5.47 -14.18
C LEU A 42 13.78 -6.57 -15.24
N ALA A 43 14.10 -7.77 -14.78
CA ALA A 43 14.06 -8.95 -15.65
C ALA A 43 12.60 -9.31 -15.99
N PRO A 44 12.32 -9.91 -17.18
CA PRO A 44 11.00 -10.45 -17.51
C PRO A 44 10.48 -11.38 -16.42
N GLY A 45 9.22 -11.18 -15.99
CA GLY A 45 8.58 -11.89 -14.89
C GLY A 45 8.86 -11.31 -13.49
N SER A 46 9.82 -10.39 -13.36
CA SER A 46 10.11 -9.72 -12.08
C SER A 46 9.22 -8.51 -11.86
N SER A 47 8.98 -8.19 -10.59
CA SER A 47 8.16 -7.04 -10.19
C SER A 47 8.80 -6.22 -9.07
N THR A 48 8.38 -4.96 -8.98
CA THR A 48 8.75 -4.05 -7.89
C THR A 48 7.58 -3.13 -7.55
N TRP A 49 7.51 -2.68 -6.29
CA TRP A 49 6.59 -1.62 -5.90
C TRP A 49 7.15 -0.26 -6.31
N ALA A 50 6.28 0.64 -6.71
CA ALA A 50 6.62 2.00 -7.12
C ALA A 50 5.52 2.99 -6.76
N LEU A 51 5.90 4.26 -6.69
CA LEU A 51 4.96 5.36 -6.62
C LEU A 51 4.85 6.04 -7.97
N LEU A 52 3.64 6.36 -8.38
CA LEU A 52 3.33 7.34 -9.41
C LEU A 52 3.04 8.65 -8.70
N LEU A 53 3.84 9.69 -8.99
CA LEU A 53 3.76 10.95 -8.27
C LEU A 53 3.24 12.07 -9.16
N GLN A 54 2.60 13.05 -8.53
CA GLN A 54 2.32 14.36 -9.12
C GLN A 54 3.64 15.12 -9.32
N PRO A 55 3.70 16.10 -10.22
CA PRO A 55 4.87 16.99 -10.33
C PRO A 55 5.21 17.71 -9.02
N THR A 56 4.23 17.90 -8.13
CA THR A 56 4.40 18.46 -6.78
C THR A 56 5.02 17.48 -5.78
N GLY A 57 5.19 16.21 -6.15
CA GLY A 57 5.73 15.13 -5.32
C GLY A 57 4.71 14.45 -4.41
N LYS A 58 3.42 14.77 -4.51
CA LYS A 58 2.35 14.03 -3.83
C LYS A 58 2.06 12.72 -4.54
N VAL A 59 1.45 11.77 -3.84
CA VAL A 59 1.15 10.44 -4.40
C VAL A 59 -0.11 10.50 -5.25
N ASP A 60 -0.01 10.08 -6.53
CA ASP A 60 -1.17 9.75 -7.37
C ASP A 60 -1.58 8.29 -7.15
N ALA A 61 -0.59 7.38 -7.15
CA ALA A 61 -0.83 5.96 -6.89
C ALA A 61 0.39 5.25 -6.30
N TRP A 62 0.12 4.24 -5.48
CA TRP A 62 1.07 3.19 -5.11
C TRP A 62 0.69 1.92 -5.86
N LEU A 63 1.61 1.43 -6.66
CA LEU A 63 1.35 0.36 -7.62
C LEU A 63 2.54 -0.60 -7.70
N ARG A 64 2.29 -1.80 -8.24
CA ARG A 64 3.35 -2.76 -8.54
C ARG A 64 3.58 -2.79 -10.04
N ALA A 65 4.83 -2.58 -10.46
CA ALA A 65 5.28 -2.68 -11.83
C ALA A 65 5.88 -4.08 -12.05
N THR A 66 5.38 -4.81 -13.05
CA THR A 66 5.87 -6.13 -13.43
C THR A 66 6.37 -6.09 -14.87
N ARG A 67 7.59 -6.54 -15.14
CA ARG A 67 8.13 -6.65 -16.48
C ARG A 67 7.48 -7.83 -17.19
N LEU A 68 6.83 -7.60 -18.31
CA LEU A 68 6.21 -8.66 -19.13
C LEU A 68 7.12 -9.12 -20.26
N ALA A 69 7.78 -8.17 -20.93
CA ALA A 69 8.69 -8.39 -22.05
C ALA A 69 9.67 -7.20 -22.16
N ASP A 70 10.56 -7.22 -23.14
CA ASP A 70 11.55 -6.16 -23.34
C ASP A 70 10.91 -4.78 -23.59
N ASP A 71 9.70 -4.75 -24.16
CA ASP A 71 8.95 -3.56 -24.50
C ASP A 71 7.58 -3.46 -23.79
N ALA A 72 7.39 -4.21 -22.70
CA ALA A 72 6.10 -4.27 -22.03
C ALA A 72 6.22 -4.41 -20.51
N LEU A 73 5.43 -3.59 -19.79
CA LEU A 73 5.20 -3.70 -18.34
C LEU A 73 3.72 -3.71 -18.04
N SER A 74 3.34 -4.34 -16.94
CA SER A 74 2.03 -4.17 -16.31
C SER A 74 2.17 -3.41 -15.01
N LEU A 75 1.21 -2.51 -14.76
CA LEU A 75 1.10 -1.74 -13.53
C LEU A 75 -0.20 -2.16 -12.83
N ASP A 76 -0.11 -2.94 -11.77
CA ASP A 76 -1.29 -3.31 -11.00
C ASP A 76 -1.47 -2.41 -9.78
N VAL A 77 -2.68 -1.90 -9.62
CA VAL A 77 -3.12 -1.01 -8.55
C VAL A 77 -4.43 -1.53 -7.96
N GLU A 78 -4.82 -1.07 -6.78
CA GLU A 78 -6.11 -1.42 -6.21
C GLU A 78 -7.28 -1.12 -7.15
N ALA A 79 -8.27 -2.01 -7.15
CA ALA A 79 -9.45 -1.88 -8.01
C ALA A 79 -10.16 -0.54 -7.77
N GLY A 80 -10.50 0.15 -8.86
CA GLY A 80 -11.10 1.48 -8.84
C GLY A 80 -10.09 2.61 -9.12
N PHE A 81 -8.78 2.34 -9.09
CA PHE A 81 -7.75 3.37 -9.31
C PHE A 81 -7.01 3.23 -10.66
N GLY A 82 -7.32 2.22 -11.46
CA GLY A 82 -6.66 2.00 -12.75
C GLY A 82 -6.86 3.14 -13.74
N GLU A 83 -8.06 3.73 -13.79
CA GLU A 83 -8.32 4.86 -14.67
C GLU A 83 -7.53 6.11 -14.27
N LEU A 84 -7.34 6.36 -12.97
CA LEU A 84 -6.47 7.43 -12.48
C LEU A 84 -5.03 7.22 -12.98
N VAL A 85 -4.48 6.01 -12.86
CA VAL A 85 -3.13 5.66 -13.33
C VAL A 85 -3.03 5.83 -14.84
N ARG A 86 -3.97 5.27 -15.62
CA ARG A 86 -4.01 5.36 -17.07
C ARG A 86 -4.08 6.82 -17.56
N ALA A 87 -5.01 7.61 -17.02
CA ALA A 87 -5.19 9.02 -17.39
C ALA A 87 -3.94 9.86 -17.03
N ARG A 88 -3.34 9.61 -15.85
CA ARG A 88 -2.11 10.29 -15.42
C ARG A 88 -0.95 10.00 -16.37
N LEU A 89 -0.75 8.74 -16.75
CA LEU A 89 0.29 8.34 -17.70
C LEU A 89 0.01 8.90 -19.10
N ALA A 90 -1.23 8.84 -19.60
CA ALA A 90 -1.61 9.36 -20.89
C ALA A 90 -1.32 10.86 -21.03
N ARG A 91 -1.54 11.65 -19.96
CA ARG A 91 -1.24 13.09 -19.93
C ARG A 91 0.24 13.41 -20.16
N PHE A 92 1.15 12.52 -19.75
CA PHE A 92 2.61 12.69 -19.87
C PHE A 92 3.21 11.93 -21.05
N LYS A 93 2.40 11.19 -21.80
CA LYS A 93 2.83 10.39 -22.97
C LYS A 93 2.91 11.24 -24.25
N LEU A 94 3.68 12.31 -24.24
CA LEU A 94 3.85 13.16 -25.42
C LEU A 94 4.94 12.59 -26.33
N ARG A 95 4.59 12.28 -27.60
CA ARG A 95 5.50 11.73 -28.61
C ARG A 95 6.19 10.42 -28.20
N THR A 96 5.53 9.65 -27.34
CA THR A 96 6.01 8.36 -26.83
C THR A 96 5.31 7.24 -27.56
N ALA A 97 6.07 6.34 -28.17
CA ALA A 97 5.55 5.16 -28.86
C ALA A 97 5.24 4.04 -27.85
N ALA A 98 4.18 4.23 -27.08
CA ALA A 98 3.65 3.25 -26.12
C ALA A 98 2.13 3.31 -26.09
N GLU A 99 1.48 2.18 -25.88
CA GLU A 99 0.04 2.02 -25.74
C GLU A 99 -0.29 1.72 -24.27
N LEU A 100 -1.47 2.15 -23.81
CA LEU A 100 -1.93 2.04 -22.44
C LEU A 100 -3.28 1.34 -22.43
N ASP A 101 -3.33 0.08 -22.01
CA ASP A 101 -4.55 -0.72 -21.93
C ASP A 101 -4.91 -0.97 -20.46
N LEU A 102 -6.17 -0.68 -20.09
CA LEU A 102 -6.70 -0.90 -18.75
C LEU A 102 -7.62 -2.12 -18.73
N THR A 103 -7.33 -3.04 -17.84
CA THR A 103 -8.16 -4.22 -17.58
C THR A 103 -8.38 -4.38 -16.07
N ARG A 104 -9.46 -5.04 -15.66
CA ARG A 104 -9.66 -5.52 -14.28
C ARG A 104 -9.37 -7.01 -14.23
N ARG A 105 -8.63 -7.43 -13.19
CA ARG A 105 -8.28 -8.83 -12.97
C ARG A 105 -8.70 -9.26 -11.58
N SER A 106 -9.39 -10.39 -11.53
CA SER A 106 -9.65 -11.13 -10.29
C SER A 106 -8.46 -12.02 -9.95
N GLY A 107 -8.32 -12.33 -8.67
CA GLY A 107 -7.24 -13.18 -8.19
C GLY A 107 -7.29 -13.39 -6.68
N TYR A 108 -6.15 -13.71 -6.09
CA TYR A 108 -6.04 -14.03 -4.67
C TYR A 108 -4.82 -13.36 -4.04
N ALA A 109 -5.02 -12.74 -2.88
CA ALA A 109 -3.95 -12.40 -1.96
C ALA A 109 -3.67 -13.63 -1.08
N VAL A 110 -2.54 -14.26 -1.27
CA VAL A 110 -2.12 -15.42 -0.46
C VAL A 110 -1.09 -14.95 0.55
N ARG A 111 -1.35 -15.16 1.84
CA ARG A 111 -0.49 -14.72 2.94
C ARG A 111 -0.24 -15.88 3.90
N GLY A 112 0.93 -15.87 4.52
CA GLY A 112 1.32 -16.83 5.53
C GLY A 112 2.49 -17.71 5.10
N PRO A 113 2.98 -18.58 6.01
CA PRO A 113 4.14 -19.43 5.75
C PRO A 113 3.96 -20.31 4.51
N GLY A 114 4.96 -20.32 3.64
CA GLY A 114 4.96 -21.12 2.40
C GLY A 114 4.19 -20.48 1.24
N ALA A 115 3.66 -19.27 1.34
CA ALA A 115 2.92 -18.63 0.26
C ALA A 115 3.73 -18.54 -1.04
N ALA A 116 5.00 -18.13 -0.97
CA ALA A 116 5.86 -17.98 -2.14
C ALA A 116 6.24 -19.31 -2.81
N THR A 117 6.24 -20.42 -2.05
CA THR A 117 6.61 -21.74 -2.58
C THR A 117 5.41 -22.54 -3.06
N GLN A 118 4.22 -22.30 -2.52
CA GLN A 118 3.01 -23.03 -2.85
C GLN A 118 2.20 -22.38 -4.01
N VAL A 119 2.48 -21.12 -4.34
CA VAL A 119 1.76 -20.39 -5.38
C VAL A 119 2.69 -20.09 -6.55
N THR A 120 2.54 -20.86 -7.64
CA THR A 120 3.30 -20.63 -8.87
C THR A 120 2.73 -19.41 -9.61
N GLY A 121 3.60 -18.51 -10.10
CA GLY A 121 3.21 -17.32 -10.85
C GLY A 121 2.64 -16.18 -9.99
N GLY A 122 2.70 -16.33 -8.66
CA GLY A 122 2.33 -15.25 -7.75
C GLY A 122 3.37 -14.13 -7.73
N LEU A 123 2.90 -12.89 -7.69
CA LEU A 123 3.74 -11.70 -7.57
C LEU A 123 4.01 -11.39 -6.09
N PRO A 124 5.26 -11.12 -5.69
CA PRO A 124 5.58 -10.84 -4.28
C PRO A 124 4.75 -9.68 -3.70
N ALA A 125 4.11 -9.92 -2.56
CA ALA A 125 3.34 -8.89 -1.87
C ALA A 125 4.26 -7.83 -1.21
N GLY A 126 5.42 -8.25 -0.71
CA GLY A 126 6.43 -7.37 -0.13
C GLY A 126 6.01 -6.72 1.20
N TRP A 127 5.05 -7.28 1.93
CA TRP A 127 4.59 -6.73 3.20
C TRP A 127 5.62 -6.94 4.33
N PRO A 128 5.76 -5.99 5.26
CA PRO A 128 6.76 -6.09 6.33
C PRO A 128 6.59 -7.32 7.21
N GLY A 129 7.60 -8.22 7.19
CA GLY A 129 7.63 -9.38 8.06
C GLY A 129 6.60 -10.47 7.75
N ILE A 130 5.98 -10.43 6.57
CA ILE A 130 4.97 -11.40 6.12
C ILE A 130 5.38 -12.01 4.79
N GLU A 131 5.38 -13.32 4.73
CA GLU A 131 5.48 -14.04 3.46
C GLU A 131 4.13 -13.96 2.74
N GLY A 132 4.15 -13.59 1.46
CA GLY A 132 2.92 -13.47 0.70
C GLY A 132 3.14 -13.15 -0.77
N VAL A 133 2.16 -13.59 -1.56
CA VAL A 133 2.08 -13.31 -2.99
C VAL A 133 0.66 -12.90 -3.38
N ASP A 134 0.54 -12.19 -4.47
CA ASP A 134 -0.74 -11.91 -5.15
C ASP A 134 -0.75 -12.67 -6.47
N LEU A 135 -1.69 -13.57 -6.61
CA LEU A 135 -1.93 -14.32 -7.85
C LEU A 135 -3.06 -13.63 -8.62
N LEU A 136 -2.75 -13.01 -9.75
CA LEU A 136 -3.74 -12.35 -10.62
C LEU A 136 -4.32 -13.34 -11.66
N ALA A 137 -4.81 -14.47 -11.16
CA ALA A 137 -5.46 -15.53 -11.91
C ALA A 137 -6.58 -16.15 -11.05
N GLU A 138 -7.56 -16.74 -11.72
CA GLU A 138 -8.73 -17.35 -11.04
C GLU A 138 -8.42 -18.74 -10.46
N ASP A 139 -7.43 -19.46 -11.06
CA ASP A 139 -7.05 -20.80 -10.66
C ASP A 139 -6.03 -20.77 -9.51
N LEU A 140 -6.52 -20.97 -8.30
CA LEU A 140 -5.69 -21.18 -7.13
C LEU A 140 -5.84 -22.62 -6.64
N ASP A 141 -4.72 -23.24 -6.26
CA ASP A 141 -4.69 -24.59 -5.69
C ASP A 141 -5.79 -24.75 -4.62
N PRO A 142 -6.71 -25.71 -4.76
CA PRO A 142 -7.82 -25.91 -3.81
C PRO A 142 -7.36 -26.33 -2.41
N SER A 143 -6.12 -26.78 -2.24
CA SER A 143 -5.54 -27.10 -0.93
C SER A 143 -5.24 -25.86 -0.08
N ILE A 144 -5.13 -24.68 -0.70
CA ILE A 144 -4.91 -23.41 0.03
C ILE A 144 -6.22 -22.93 0.61
N PRO A 145 -6.35 -22.80 1.94
CA PRO A 145 -7.60 -22.41 2.58
C PRO A 145 -8.08 -21.03 2.13
N ARG A 146 -9.37 -20.89 1.84
CA ARG A 146 -10.02 -19.59 1.61
C ARG A 146 -10.40 -19.00 2.96
N VAL A 147 -10.02 -17.74 3.18
CA VAL A 147 -10.27 -17.03 4.42
C VAL A 147 -11.01 -15.72 4.17
N ASP A 148 -11.63 -15.17 5.20
CA ASP A 148 -12.37 -13.93 5.10
C ASP A 148 -11.48 -12.73 4.83
N ARG A 149 -12.02 -11.74 4.15
CA ARG A 149 -11.36 -10.47 3.88
C ARG A 149 -10.89 -9.78 5.16
N THR A 150 -11.64 -9.90 6.25
CA THR A 150 -11.30 -9.33 7.55
C THR A 150 -9.95 -9.80 8.11
N ALA A 151 -9.55 -11.05 7.82
CA ALA A 151 -8.23 -11.57 8.21
C ALA A 151 -7.10 -10.84 7.45
N LEU A 152 -7.29 -10.59 6.15
CA LEU A 152 -6.32 -9.83 5.35
C LEU A 152 -6.27 -8.37 5.77
N ASP A 153 -7.41 -7.74 6.06
CA ASP A 153 -7.49 -6.35 6.48
C ASP A 153 -6.84 -6.16 7.86
N GLY A 154 -7.06 -7.06 8.80
CA GLY A 154 -6.36 -7.07 10.08
C GLY A 154 -4.84 -7.18 9.92
N LEU A 155 -4.37 -8.16 9.14
CA LEU A 155 -2.93 -8.33 8.86
C LEU A 155 -2.33 -7.10 8.16
N ARG A 156 -3.05 -6.50 7.20
CA ARG A 156 -2.63 -5.29 6.50
C ARG A 156 -2.40 -4.14 7.48
N ILE A 157 -3.36 -3.91 8.37
CA ILE A 157 -3.29 -2.87 9.40
C ILE A 157 -2.12 -3.11 10.34
N GLU A 158 -1.92 -4.34 10.82
CA GLU A 158 -0.76 -4.71 11.63
C GLU A 158 0.57 -4.40 10.94
N CYS A 159 0.66 -4.71 9.64
CA CYS A 159 1.86 -4.46 8.85
C CYS A 159 2.06 -2.97 8.51
N GLY A 160 1.04 -2.14 8.70
CA GLY A 160 1.08 -0.73 8.31
C GLY A 160 1.05 -0.52 6.80
N VAL A 161 0.47 -1.45 6.05
CA VAL A 161 0.35 -1.34 4.58
C VAL A 161 -0.84 -0.45 4.24
N PRO A 162 -0.61 0.67 3.54
CA PRO A 162 -1.67 1.64 3.23
C PRO A 162 -2.58 1.15 2.10
N LEU A 163 -3.78 1.72 2.03
CA LEU A 163 -4.72 1.57 0.92
C LEU A 163 -4.89 2.88 0.17
N MET A 164 -5.11 2.75 -1.14
CA MET A 164 -5.58 3.86 -1.97
C MET A 164 -6.97 4.31 -1.51
N GLY A 165 -7.16 5.62 -1.39
CA GLY A 165 -8.41 6.21 -0.92
C GLY A 165 -8.57 6.26 0.61
N ALA A 166 -7.72 5.55 1.37
CA ALA A 166 -7.69 5.60 2.84
C ALA A 166 -6.45 6.37 3.33
N GLU A 167 -5.30 5.71 3.47
CA GLU A 167 -4.04 6.35 3.84
C GLU A 167 -3.40 7.09 2.66
N ILE A 168 -3.63 6.62 1.43
CA ILE A 168 -3.13 7.25 0.21
C ILE A 168 -4.25 8.06 -0.44
N THR A 169 -4.13 9.37 -0.36
CA THR A 169 -5.05 10.35 -0.98
C THR A 169 -4.26 11.33 -1.85
N GLU A 170 -4.93 12.17 -2.60
CA GLU A 170 -4.30 13.22 -3.41
C GLU A 170 -3.47 14.24 -2.60
N ALA A 171 -3.66 14.28 -1.29
CA ALA A 171 -2.92 15.15 -0.38
C ALA A 171 -1.66 14.49 0.21
N THR A 172 -1.54 13.17 0.12
CA THR A 172 -0.51 12.36 0.78
C THR A 172 0.87 12.60 0.14
N ILE A 173 1.87 12.81 0.97
CA ILE A 173 3.27 12.81 0.53
C ILE A 173 3.92 11.45 0.88
N PRO A 174 4.83 10.92 0.04
CA PRO A 174 5.36 9.56 0.20
C PRO A 174 5.87 9.23 1.61
N ALA A 175 6.62 10.11 2.22
CA ALA A 175 7.23 9.89 3.54
C ALA A 175 6.22 9.81 4.70
N GLU A 176 4.97 10.26 4.52
CA GLU A 176 3.88 10.10 5.52
C GLU A 176 3.48 8.62 5.68
N LEU A 177 3.72 7.81 4.65
CA LEU A 177 3.38 6.38 4.61
C LEU A 177 4.40 5.47 5.32
N GLY A 178 5.48 6.06 5.83
CA GLY A 178 6.50 5.36 6.59
C GLY A 178 7.72 4.93 5.79
N ARG A 179 8.82 4.68 6.51
CA ARG A 179 10.13 4.37 5.93
C ARG A 179 10.12 3.09 5.09
N TRP A 180 9.42 2.07 5.56
CA TRP A 180 9.32 0.81 4.84
C TRP A 180 8.81 0.99 3.41
N LEU A 181 7.73 1.77 3.21
CA LEU A 181 7.15 1.98 1.89
C LEU A 181 8.12 2.75 0.99
N ILE A 182 8.83 3.74 1.52
CA ILE A 182 9.87 4.47 0.79
C ILE A 182 10.95 3.51 0.33
N ASP A 183 11.48 2.68 1.22
CA ASP A 183 12.55 1.71 0.88
C ASP A 183 12.10 0.69 -0.17
N ALA A 184 10.84 0.28 -0.12
CA ALA A 184 10.26 -0.67 -1.09
C ALA A 184 9.95 -0.04 -2.46
N SER A 185 9.64 1.28 -2.50
CA SER A 185 9.01 1.89 -3.67
C SER A 185 9.81 3.02 -4.32
N VAL A 186 10.94 3.42 -3.75
CA VAL A 186 11.75 4.55 -4.24
C VAL A 186 13.20 4.15 -4.45
N SER A 187 13.71 4.37 -5.65
CA SER A 187 15.15 4.30 -5.92
C SER A 187 15.75 5.71 -5.81
N PHE A 188 16.75 5.86 -4.92
CA PHE A 188 17.51 7.10 -4.78
C PHE A 188 18.76 7.15 -5.69
N THR A 189 19.01 6.07 -6.45
CA THR A 189 20.17 5.94 -7.34
C THR A 189 19.82 5.95 -8.82
N LYS A 190 18.54 5.79 -9.17
CA LYS A 190 18.06 5.89 -10.56
C LYS A 190 18.12 7.34 -11.08
N GLY A 191 17.97 7.50 -12.40
CA GLY A 191 17.82 8.80 -13.05
C GLY A 191 16.53 9.55 -12.64
N CYS A 192 16.33 10.73 -13.23
CA CYS A 192 15.20 11.60 -12.90
C CYS A 192 13.85 10.96 -13.17
N TYR A 193 12.89 11.23 -12.29
CA TYR A 193 11.49 10.87 -12.45
C TYR A 193 10.57 11.99 -11.96
N THR A 194 9.31 11.98 -12.40
CA THR A 194 8.34 13.02 -12.03
C THR A 194 8.11 13.05 -10.51
N GLY A 195 8.21 14.23 -9.90
CA GLY A 195 7.93 14.46 -8.46
C GLY A 195 9.07 14.13 -7.51
N GLN A 196 10.24 13.72 -8.00
CA GLN A 196 11.40 13.31 -7.17
C GLN A 196 11.92 14.39 -6.21
N GLU A 197 11.76 15.68 -6.53
CA GLU A 197 12.35 16.76 -5.74
C GLU A 197 11.85 16.79 -4.29
N LEU A 198 10.53 16.59 -4.10
CA LEU A 198 9.97 16.55 -2.76
C LEU A 198 10.47 15.33 -1.99
N VAL A 199 10.52 14.16 -2.62
CA VAL A 199 11.00 12.91 -2.00
C VAL A 199 12.43 13.05 -1.54
N ALA A 200 13.33 13.49 -2.42
CA ALA A 200 14.75 13.70 -2.10
C ALA A 200 14.95 14.76 -1.00
N ARG A 201 14.16 15.85 -1.04
CA ARG A 201 14.25 16.91 -0.03
C ARG A 201 13.83 16.45 1.35
N ILE A 202 12.78 15.62 1.46
CA ILE A 202 12.30 15.10 2.75
C ILE A 202 13.29 14.06 3.29
N ASP A 203 13.76 13.16 2.45
CA ASP A 203 14.76 12.14 2.83
C ASP A 203 16.03 12.79 3.37
N SER A 204 16.59 13.79 2.67
CA SER A 204 17.78 14.52 3.10
C SER A 204 17.62 15.30 4.41
N ARG A 205 16.39 15.57 4.84
CA ARG A 205 16.04 16.24 6.11
C ARG A 205 15.62 15.29 7.21
N GLY A 206 15.92 14.01 7.09
CA GLY A 206 15.63 12.99 8.11
C GLY A 206 14.20 12.51 8.15
N GLY A 207 13.44 12.64 7.05
CA GLY A 207 12.12 12.05 6.92
C GLY A 207 11.01 12.71 7.76
N ASN A 208 11.24 13.91 8.29
CA ASN A 208 10.23 14.62 9.08
C ASN A 208 9.05 15.06 8.23
N VAL A 209 7.87 14.55 8.55
CA VAL A 209 6.60 14.84 7.86
C VAL A 209 5.56 15.41 8.81
N PRO A 210 4.60 16.21 8.31
CA PRO A 210 3.59 16.84 9.16
C PRO A 210 2.54 15.86 9.69
N ARG A 211 2.20 14.82 8.92
CA ARG A 211 1.06 13.92 9.19
C ARG A 211 1.41 12.45 8.89
N PRO A 212 2.29 11.83 9.70
CA PRO A 212 2.62 10.42 9.52
C PRO A 212 1.40 9.51 9.75
N VAL A 213 1.37 8.40 9.03
CA VAL A 213 0.53 7.25 9.36
C VAL A 213 1.10 6.54 10.58
N ARG A 214 0.25 6.20 11.55
CA ARG A 214 0.58 5.47 12.78
C ARG A 214 -0.38 4.32 12.99
N GLY A 215 0.09 3.29 13.70
CA GLY A 215 -0.76 2.26 14.26
C GLY A 215 -1.47 2.73 15.52
N LEU A 216 -2.61 2.15 15.80
CA LEU A 216 -3.35 2.33 17.04
C LEU A 216 -3.72 0.95 17.61
N LEU A 217 -3.41 0.72 18.87
CA LEU A 217 -3.99 -0.34 19.69
C LEU A 217 -5.22 0.24 20.37
N VAL A 218 -6.39 -0.35 20.16
CA VAL A 218 -7.68 0.21 20.57
C VAL A 218 -8.27 -0.66 21.67
N GLU A 219 -8.75 -0.05 22.77
CA GLU A 219 -9.44 -0.78 23.83
C GLU A 219 -10.88 -1.12 23.41
N GLY A 220 -11.29 -2.37 23.68
CA GLY A 220 -12.65 -2.83 23.39
C GLY A 220 -12.94 -3.00 21.89
N ASP A 221 -14.01 -2.39 21.41
CA ASP A 221 -14.46 -2.53 20.03
C ASP A 221 -13.67 -1.65 19.05
N VAL A 222 -13.61 -2.12 17.80
CA VAL A 222 -12.96 -1.40 16.71
C VAL A 222 -13.52 0.02 16.57
N ALA A 223 -12.62 1.01 16.51
CA ALA A 223 -12.99 2.39 16.18
C ALA A 223 -13.10 2.52 14.66
N PRO A 224 -14.29 2.81 14.09
CA PRO A 224 -14.48 2.84 12.64
C PRO A 224 -13.68 3.95 11.97
N ASP A 225 -13.49 3.80 10.67
CA ASP A 225 -12.88 4.82 9.82
C ASP A 225 -13.61 6.16 9.98
N GLY A 226 -12.86 7.25 9.98
CA GLY A 226 -13.39 8.59 10.26
C GLY A 226 -13.50 8.94 11.74
N SER A 227 -13.20 8.02 12.67
CA SER A 227 -13.11 8.37 14.10
C SER A 227 -11.99 9.39 14.34
N GLY A 228 -12.29 10.43 15.11
CA GLY A 228 -11.29 11.45 15.49
C GLY A 228 -10.29 10.90 16.50
N VAL A 229 -9.01 11.16 16.31
CA VAL A 229 -7.95 10.89 17.29
C VAL A 229 -7.77 12.13 18.14
N VAL A 230 -8.05 12.04 19.44
CA VAL A 230 -8.05 13.18 20.36
C VAL A 230 -6.97 12.99 21.43
N ARG A 231 -6.19 14.03 21.69
CA ARG A 231 -5.22 14.10 22.76
C ARG A 231 -5.43 15.40 23.56
N ASP A 232 -5.53 15.29 24.87
CA ASP A 232 -5.72 16.43 25.77
C ASP A 232 -6.90 17.34 25.32
N GLY A 233 -8.01 16.73 24.88
CA GLY A 233 -9.21 17.42 24.41
C GLY A 233 -9.09 18.02 23.00
N THR A 234 -7.93 17.92 22.33
CA THR A 234 -7.69 18.45 20.99
C THR A 234 -7.65 17.31 19.97
N GLU A 235 -8.35 17.46 18.85
CA GLU A 235 -8.26 16.53 17.73
C GLU A 235 -6.90 16.67 17.05
N VAL A 236 -6.15 15.55 16.98
CA VAL A 236 -4.77 15.50 16.46
C VAL A 236 -4.63 14.57 15.25
N GLY A 237 -5.72 13.96 14.81
CA GLY A 237 -5.71 13.06 13.67
C GLY A 237 -7.03 12.35 13.43
N THR A 238 -7.05 11.43 12.47
CA THR A 238 -8.24 10.68 12.08
C THR A 238 -7.88 9.23 11.78
N VAL A 239 -8.71 8.29 12.22
CA VAL A 239 -8.63 6.87 11.86
C VAL A 239 -8.96 6.71 10.37
N THR A 240 -8.10 6.01 9.64
CA THR A 240 -8.22 5.81 8.19
C THR A 240 -8.55 4.37 7.83
N SER A 241 -8.15 3.42 8.66
CA SER A 241 -8.47 2.00 8.52
C SER A 241 -8.60 1.36 9.88
N ALA A 242 -9.56 0.46 10.05
CA ALA A 242 -9.80 -0.21 11.33
C ALA A 242 -10.10 -1.70 11.13
N GLY A 243 -9.70 -2.52 12.09
CA GLY A 243 -9.86 -3.96 12.00
C GLY A 243 -9.53 -4.69 13.30
N ARG A 244 -9.48 -6.00 13.23
CA ARG A 244 -9.08 -6.88 14.34
C ARG A 244 -7.87 -7.71 13.96
N SER A 245 -6.95 -7.82 14.91
CA SER A 245 -5.83 -8.74 14.88
C SER A 245 -6.09 -9.88 15.84
N PRO A 246 -5.83 -11.13 15.48
CA PRO A 246 -5.89 -12.25 16.41
C PRO A 246 -4.96 -12.08 17.62
N ALA A 247 -3.80 -11.44 17.41
CA ALA A 247 -2.78 -11.24 18.45
C ALA A 247 -2.96 -9.95 19.26
N LEU A 248 -3.45 -8.87 18.62
CA LEU A 248 -3.46 -7.51 19.21
C LEU A 248 -4.86 -7.00 19.57
N GLY A 249 -5.92 -7.74 19.21
CA GLY A 249 -7.29 -7.29 19.41
C GLY A 249 -7.72 -6.22 18.39
N SER A 250 -8.40 -5.18 18.85
CA SER A 250 -8.84 -4.08 17.98
C SER A 250 -7.68 -3.16 17.65
N ILE A 251 -7.47 -2.93 16.35
CA ILE A 251 -6.37 -2.13 15.81
C ILE A 251 -6.87 -1.16 14.74
N ALA A 252 -6.08 -0.10 14.50
CA ALA A 252 -6.37 0.83 13.42
C ALA A 252 -5.09 1.44 12.83
N LEU A 253 -5.20 2.00 11.62
CA LEU A 253 -4.28 2.99 11.10
C LEU A 253 -4.91 4.37 11.22
N ALA A 254 -4.11 5.37 11.51
CA ALA A 254 -4.54 6.76 11.58
C ALA A 254 -3.48 7.69 11.00
N VAL A 255 -3.94 8.75 10.35
CA VAL A 255 -3.12 9.90 10.00
C VAL A 255 -3.15 10.86 11.17
N VAL A 256 -2.00 11.13 11.78
CA VAL A 256 -1.91 11.95 13.01
C VAL A 256 -0.88 13.07 12.86
N GLY A 257 -1.02 14.13 13.65
CA GLY A 257 -0.03 15.19 13.72
C GLY A 257 1.34 14.67 14.19
N ARG A 258 2.43 15.23 13.66
CA ARG A 258 3.82 14.79 13.94
C ARG A 258 4.22 14.76 15.43
N SER A 259 3.51 15.50 16.28
CA SER A 259 3.75 15.52 17.75
C SER A 259 3.18 14.28 18.45
N VAL A 260 2.37 13.48 17.76
CA VAL A 260 1.80 12.24 18.27
C VAL A 260 2.79 11.12 17.95
N VAL A 261 3.49 10.68 18.99
CA VAL A 261 4.55 9.66 18.87
C VAL A 261 4.10 8.32 19.44
N ASP A 262 4.86 7.27 19.15
CA ASP A 262 4.59 5.93 19.66
C ASP A 262 4.54 5.93 21.20
N GLY A 263 3.60 5.15 21.77
CA GLY A 263 3.31 5.11 23.20
C GLY A 263 2.39 6.24 23.71
N THR A 264 2.00 7.19 22.84
CA THR A 264 1.06 8.25 23.23
C THR A 264 -0.33 7.66 23.47
N SER A 265 -0.91 7.91 24.66
CA SER A 265 -2.32 7.61 24.92
C SER A 265 -3.22 8.63 24.23
N VAL A 266 -4.28 8.15 23.61
CA VAL A 266 -5.25 8.96 22.86
C VAL A 266 -6.67 8.48 23.16
N GLU A 267 -7.64 9.35 22.92
CA GLU A 267 -9.05 9.01 22.86
C GLU A 267 -9.48 8.91 21.40
N LEU A 268 -10.28 7.91 21.08
CA LEU A 268 -10.86 7.74 19.75
C LEU A 268 -12.35 8.08 19.83
N ARG A 269 -12.72 9.20 19.23
CA ARG A 269 -14.10 9.69 19.19
C ARG A 269 -14.78 9.16 17.94
N ARG A 270 -15.74 8.25 18.15
CA ARG A 270 -16.51 7.65 17.05
C ARG A 270 -17.52 8.65 16.46
N PRO A 271 -18.01 8.42 15.23
CA PRO A 271 -19.03 9.27 14.61
C PRO A 271 -20.34 9.37 15.42
N ASP A 272 -20.67 8.37 16.21
CA ASP A 272 -21.84 8.36 17.10
C ASP A 272 -21.63 9.15 18.42
N GLY A 273 -20.45 9.74 18.60
CA GLY A 273 -20.06 10.49 19.78
C GLY A 273 -19.50 9.64 20.92
N SER A 274 -19.52 8.31 20.82
CA SER A 274 -18.88 7.45 21.82
C SER A 274 -17.36 7.56 21.75
N VAL A 275 -16.71 7.32 22.90
CA VAL A 275 -15.26 7.44 23.03
C VAL A 275 -14.68 6.12 23.53
N THR A 276 -13.54 5.74 23.00
CA THR A 276 -12.74 4.63 23.52
C THR A 276 -11.27 5.04 23.64
N ALA A 277 -10.54 4.40 24.54
CA ALA A 277 -9.12 4.65 24.70
C ALA A 277 -8.30 3.89 23.61
N GLY A 278 -7.13 4.43 23.32
CA GLY A 278 -6.16 3.80 22.44
C GLY A 278 -4.75 4.27 22.74
N VAL A 279 -3.78 3.52 22.22
CA VAL A 279 -2.36 3.83 22.32
C VAL A 279 -1.75 3.83 20.94
N VAL A 280 -0.99 4.86 20.63
CA VAL A 280 -0.26 4.97 19.34
C VAL A 280 0.87 3.95 19.32
N ALA A 281 0.97 3.20 18.24
CA ALA A 281 1.96 2.15 18.03
C ALA A 281 2.81 2.41 16.80
N ALA A 282 4.08 1.99 16.87
CA ALA A 282 4.96 1.93 15.70
C ALA A 282 4.42 0.94 14.65
N LEU A 283 4.78 1.17 13.39
CA LEU A 283 4.48 0.26 12.29
C LEU A 283 5.75 -0.45 11.79
N PRO A 284 5.72 -1.75 11.52
CA PRO A 284 4.60 -2.66 11.78
C PRO A 284 4.32 -2.86 13.28
N MET A 285 3.05 -3.03 13.64
CA MET A 285 2.65 -3.34 15.02
C MET A 285 3.13 -4.73 15.43
N ARG A 286 3.61 -4.87 16.68
CA ARG A 286 4.16 -6.11 17.21
C ARG A 286 3.67 -6.35 18.63
#